data_d3569dfa606e7316e3810866163481ca
#
_entry.id   d3569dfa606e7316e3810866163481ca
#
_cell.length_a   1.000
_cell.length_b   1.000
_cell.length_c   1.000
_cell.angle_alpha   90.00
_cell.angle_beta   90.00
_cell.angle_gamma   90.00
#
_symmetry.space_group_name_H-M   'P 1'
#
loop_
_entity.id
_entity.type
_entity.pdbx_description
1 polymer ?
#
loop_
_entity_poly.entity_id
_entity_poly.type
_entity_poly.pdbx_seq_one_letter_code
_entity_poly.pdbx_strand_id
1 'polypeptide(L)'
;MKQQYIKPTGRVGFIAYMQMFVPLSIDLYLPALPEMAGAFSASEFLVNLTLAGFFLVFAVGIILFGPLADKYGRKKVLLTGAACYTVASLGCAFSPSIYVLIGWRLLQALGAGAIITVSTALIKDCFRGALMKKILAVTQALSVIAPTCAPLLGGFLLTFTDWRGAFLVLTALGILT
;
A
#
# COMPACT_ATOMS: atom_id res chain seq x y z
N MET A 1 -11.41 -13.15 -22.49
CA MET A 1 -11.88 -14.04 -21.40
C MET A 1 -12.90 -13.30 -20.57
N LYS A 2 -14.18 -13.75 -20.56
CA LYS A 2 -15.22 -13.19 -19.69
C LYS A 2 -15.01 -13.75 -18.29
N GLN A 3 -14.40 -12.98 -17.40
CA GLN A 3 -14.41 -13.32 -15.97
C GLN A 3 -15.78 -12.98 -15.38
N GLN A 4 -16.60 -14.01 -15.16
CA GLN A 4 -18.00 -13.90 -14.72
C GLN A 4 -18.20 -13.99 -13.19
N TYR A 5 -17.15 -13.91 -12.37
CA TYR A 5 -17.24 -14.29 -10.95
C TYR A 5 -17.54 -13.15 -9.94
N ILE A 6 -17.51 -11.89 -10.34
CA ILE A 6 -17.81 -10.78 -9.41
C ILE A 6 -18.79 -9.81 -10.11
N LYS A 7 -19.87 -9.45 -9.40
CA LYS A 7 -20.83 -8.42 -9.87
C LYS A 7 -20.09 -7.09 -10.12
N PRO A 8 -20.53 -6.24 -11.07
CA PRO A 8 -19.87 -4.98 -11.40
C PRO A 8 -19.55 -4.12 -10.17
N THR A 9 -20.47 -4.06 -9.20
CA THR A 9 -20.34 -3.31 -7.95
C THR A 9 -19.20 -3.84 -7.07
N GLY A 10 -19.03 -5.18 -6.98
CA GLY A 10 -17.94 -5.77 -6.19
C GLY A 10 -16.56 -5.51 -6.79
N ARG A 11 -16.46 -5.45 -8.14
CA ARG A 11 -15.19 -5.09 -8.81
C ARG A 11 -14.79 -3.66 -8.53
N VAL A 12 -15.75 -2.72 -8.57
CA VAL A 12 -15.47 -1.32 -8.24
C VAL A 12 -15.02 -1.17 -6.79
N GLY A 13 -15.69 -1.85 -5.84
CA GLY A 13 -15.31 -1.83 -4.42
C GLY A 13 -13.91 -2.38 -4.18
N PHE A 14 -13.55 -3.50 -4.80
CA PHE A 14 -12.22 -4.09 -4.70
C PHE A 14 -11.13 -3.18 -5.27
N ILE A 15 -11.38 -2.59 -6.44
CA ILE A 15 -10.43 -1.65 -7.06
C ILE A 15 -10.28 -0.38 -6.20
N ALA A 16 -11.37 0.16 -5.66
CA ALA A 16 -11.35 1.30 -4.77
C ALA A 16 -10.53 1.01 -3.50
N TYR A 17 -10.73 -0.17 -2.90
CA TYR A 17 -9.93 -0.64 -1.77
C TYR A 17 -8.43 -0.65 -2.10
N MET A 18 -8.05 -1.22 -3.24
CA MET A 18 -6.65 -1.27 -3.67
C MET A 18 -6.05 0.13 -3.90
N GLN A 19 -6.84 1.09 -4.38
CA GLN A 19 -6.38 2.47 -4.59
C GLN A 19 -6.20 3.25 -3.28
N MET A 20 -7.01 2.98 -2.26
CA MET A 20 -6.89 3.59 -0.93
C MET A 20 -5.75 2.98 -0.11
N PHE A 21 -5.39 1.74 -0.41
CA PHE A 21 -4.48 0.92 0.38
C PHE A 21 -3.07 1.55 0.52
N VAL A 22 -2.51 2.07 -0.56
CA VAL A 22 -1.16 2.63 -0.57
C VAL A 22 -1.08 3.94 0.23
N PRO A 23 -1.96 4.95 0.00
CA PRO A 23 -2.00 6.13 0.84
C PRO A 23 -2.17 5.79 2.33
N LEU A 24 -3.10 4.89 2.63
CA LEU A 24 -3.32 4.44 4.01
C LEU A 24 -2.05 3.83 4.63
N SER A 25 -1.28 3.09 3.84
CA SER A 25 -0.02 2.46 4.27
C SER A 25 1.07 3.46 4.65
N ILE A 26 1.04 4.65 4.04
CA ILE A 26 2.01 5.69 4.29
C ILE A 26 1.59 6.50 5.52
N ASP A 27 0.33 6.93 5.56
CA ASP A 27 -0.12 7.92 6.52
C ASP A 27 -0.52 7.31 7.88
N LEU A 28 -0.90 6.02 7.90
CA LEU A 28 -1.22 5.30 9.14
C LEU A 28 -0.04 5.22 10.11
N TYR A 29 1.18 5.15 9.57
CA TYR A 29 2.38 4.99 10.39
C TYR A 29 3.07 6.33 10.71
N LEU A 30 2.69 7.45 10.08
CA LEU A 30 3.28 8.77 10.33
C LEU A 30 3.28 9.15 11.82
N PRO A 31 2.18 8.96 12.58
CA PRO A 31 2.18 9.27 14.01
C PRO A 31 3.15 8.42 14.83
N ALA A 32 3.59 7.28 14.33
CA ALA A 32 4.51 6.38 15.00
C ALA A 32 5.99 6.76 14.84
N LEU A 33 6.33 7.69 13.92
CA LEU A 33 7.72 8.08 13.65
C LEU A 33 8.51 8.55 14.89
N PRO A 34 7.94 9.41 15.77
CA PRO A 34 8.66 9.85 16.98
C PRO A 34 8.94 8.70 17.96
N GLU A 35 7.97 7.79 18.12
CA GLU A 35 8.11 6.61 18.97
C GLU A 35 9.20 5.67 18.41
N MET A 36 9.26 5.49 17.09
CA MET A 36 10.28 4.67 16.44
C MET A 36 11.68 5.26 16.62
N ALA A 37 11.84 6.58 16.55
CA ALA A 37 13.12 7.25 16.82
C ALA A 37 13.63 6.91 18.22
N GLY A 38 12.75 6.96 19.22
CA GLY A 38 13.07 6.57 20.61
C GLY A 38 13.35 5.07 20.74
N ALA A 39 12.50 4.20 20.18
CA ALA A 39 12.60 2.75 20.30
C ALA A 39 13.88 2.17 19.69
N PHE A 40 14.34 2.75 18.58
CA PHE A 40 15.59 2.32 17.92
C PHE A 40 16.82 3.16 18.31
N SER A 41 16.66 4.17 19.17
CA SER A 41 17.71 5.18 19.46
C SER A 41 18.34 5.71 18.17
N ALA A 42 17.50 5.92 17.16
CA ALA A 42 17.88 6.31 15.81
C ALA A 42 17.72 7.81 15.59
N SER A 43 18.58 8.40 14.74
CA SER A 43 18.42 9.79 14.35
C SER A 43 17.12 9.99 13.55
N GLU A 44 16.53 11.18 13.63
CA GLU A 44 15.36 11.56 12.83
C GLU A 44 15.62 11.38 11.33
N PHE A 45 16.85 11.57 10.88
CA PHE A 45 17.27 11.32 9.51
C PHE A 45 17.02 9.87 9.09
N LEU A 46 17.42 8.87 9.90
CA LEU A 46 17.22 7.46 9.61
C LEU A 46 15.74 7.07 9.60
N VAL A 47 14.97 7.65 10.51
CA VAL A 47 13.51 7.42 10.55
C VAL A 47 12.84 8.01 9.31
N ASN A 48 13.19 9.24 8.92
CA ASN A 48 12.67 9.86 7.70
C ASN A 48 13.13 9.15 6.43
N LEU A 49 14.30 8.49 6.45
CA LEU A 49 14.80 7.68 5.33
C LEU A 49 13.88 6.48 5.05
N THR A 50 13.17 5.94 6.05
CA THR A 50 12.17 4.89 5.85
C THR A 50 11.05 5.37 4.94
N LEU A 51 10.66 6.65 5.06
CA LEU A 51 9.62 7.27 4.26
C LEU A 51 10.13 7.63 2.86
N ALA A 52 11.24 8.34 2.80
CA ALA A 52 11.86 8.76 1.54
C ALA A 52 12.23 7.55 0.66
N GLY A 53 12.82 6.53 1.26
CA GLY A 53 13.15 5.27 0.59
C GLY A 53 11.91 4.55 0.07
N PHE A 54 10.84 4.52 0.88
CA PHE A 54 9.56 3.96 0.45
C PHE A 54 9.04 4.66 -0.81
N PHE A 55 8.96 6.00 -0.84
CA PHE A 55 8.48 6.73 -2.01
C PHE A 55 9.33 6.51 -3.25
N LEU A 56 10.66 6.48 -3.09
CA LEU A 56 11.57 6.25 -4.20
C LEU A 56 11.33 4.87 -4.82
N VAL A 57 11.33 3.82 -4.00
CA VAL A 57 11.16 2.44 -4.48
C VAL A 57 9.74 2.18 -4.96
N PHE A 58 8.74 2.81 -4.35
CA PHE A 58 7.36 2.79 -4.82
C PHE A 58 7.22 3.35 -6.24
N ALA A 59 7.86 4.50 -6.53
CA ALA A 59 7.86 5.09 -7.87
C ALA A 59 8.54 4.16 -8.89
N VAL A 60 9.68 3.56 -8.54
CA VAL A 60 10.35 2.54 -9.36
C VAL A 60 9.43 1.34 -9.57
N GLY A 61 8.75 0.88 -8.54
CA GLY A 61 7.78 -0.22 -8.60
C GLY A 61 6.66 0.04 -9.61
N ILE A 62 6.06 1.24 -9.59
CA ILE A 62 5.03 1.62 -10.57
C ILE A 62 5.53 1.48 -12.01
N ILE A 63 6.75 1.96 -12.28
CA ILE A 63 7.35 1.92 -13.62
C ILE A 63 7.63 0.48 -14.05
N LEU A 64 8.14 -0.35 -13.15
CA LEU A 64 8.51 -1.74 -13.44
C LEU A 64 7.29 -2.66 -13.60
N PHE A 65 6.30 -2.53 -12.72
CA PHE A 65 5.15 -3.45 -12.70
C PHE A 65 4.13 -3.16 -13.79
N GLY A 66 4.15 -1.98 -14.44
CA GLY A 66 3.34 -1.71 -15.62
C GLY A 66 3.56 -2.73 -16.74
N PRO A 67 4.75 -2.76 -17.35
CA PRO A 67 5.09 -3.73 -18.40
C PRO A 67 5.03 -5.19 -17.93
N LEU A 68 5.39 -5.47 -16.68
CA LEU A 68 5.30 -6.82 -16.12
C LEU A 68 3.84 -7.31 -16.06
N ALA A 69 2.91 -6.46 -15.67
CA ALA A 69 1.48 -6.79 -15.61
C ALA A 69 0.89 -7.03 -17.00
N ASP A 70 1.39 -6.34 -18.03
CA ASP A 70 1.01 -6.59 -19.40
C ASP A 70 1.57 -7.92 -19.94
N LYS A 71 2.81 -8.24 -19.57
CA LYS A 71 3.51 -9.46 -20.04
C LYS A 71 3.05 -10.73 -19.33
N TYR A 72 2.96 -10.71 -18.01
CA TYR A 72 2.69 -11.91 -17.18
C TYR A 72 1.22 -12.04 -16.75
N GLY A 73 0.43 -11.01 -17.00
CA GLY A 73 -0.99 -10.93 -16.66
C GLY A 73 -1.26 -10.29 -15.29
N ARG A 74 -2.33 -9.50 -15.23
CA ARG A 74 -2.74 -8.67 -14.08
C ARG A 74 -2.81 -9.47 -12.76
N LYS A 75 -3.46 -10.67 -12.81
CA LYS A 75 -3.69 -11.48 -11.61
C LYS A 75 -2.37 -11.96 -10.97
N LYS A 76 -1.42 -12.43 -11.78
CA LYS A 76 -0.15 -12.94 -11.25
C LYS A 76 0.65 -11.82 -10.57
N VAL A 77 0.77 -10.66 -11.25
CA VAL A 77 1.51 -9.51 -10.72
C VAL A 77 0.84 -8.95 -9.46
N LEU A 78 -0.51 -8.91 -9.42
CA LEU A 78 -1.23 -8.50 -8.23
C LEU A 78 -0.96 -9.42 -7.04
N LEU A 79 -1.10 -10.73 -7.22
CA LEU A 79 -0.89 -11.70 -6.14
C LEU A 79 0.56 -11.70 -5.64
N THR A 80 1.54 -11.61 -6.52
CA THR A 80 2.96 -11.52 -6.12
C THR A 80 3.25 -10.20 -5.40
N GLY A 81 2.68 -9.08 -5.87
CA GLY A 81 2.80 -7.78 -5.22
C GLY A 81 2.15 -7.76 -3.84
N ALA A 82 0.93 -8.30 -3.71
CA ALA A 82 0.21 -8.40 -2.45
C ALA A 82 0.95 -9.31 -1.44
N ALA A 83 1.43 -10.47 -1.88
CA ALA A 83 2.23 -11.36 -1.05
C ALA A 83 3.54 -10.69 -0.57
N CYS A 84 4.26 -10.03 -1.48
CA CYS A 84 5.47 -9.27 -1.17
C CYS A 84 5.17 -8.17 -0.13
N TYR A 85 4.11 -7.39 -0.35
CA TYR A 85 3.68 -6.34 0.58
C TYR A 85 3.34 -6.89 1.96
N THR A 86 2.55 -7.96 2.03
CA THR A 86 2.10 -8.59 3.29
C THR A 86 3.28 -9.13 4.09
N VAL A 87 4.18 -9.88 3.45
CA VAL A 87 5.40 -10.42 4.08
C VAL A 87 6.30 -9.29 4.57
N ALA A 88 6.48 -8.24 3.75
CA ALA A 88 7.29 -7.10 4.12
C ALA A 88 6.67 -6.30 5.29
N SER A 89 5.35 -6.13 5.31
CA SER A 89 4.64 -5.48 6.43
C SER A 89 4.83 -6.25 7.73
N LEU A 90 4.73 -7.58 7.67
CA LEU A 90 5.01 -8.43 8.82
C LEU A 90 6.48 -8.31 9.26
N GLY A 91 7.42 -8.31 8.31
CA GLY A 91 8.84 -8.08 8.58
C GLY A 91 9.11 -6.73 9.24
N CYS A 92 8.39 -5.67 8.85
CA CYS A 92 8.46 -4.37 9.52
C CYS A 92 8.04 -4.45 10.98
N ALA A 93 6.94 -5.14 11.28
CA ALA A 93 6.43 -5.28 12.65
C ALA A 93 7.44 -5.98 13.60
N PHE A 94 8.21 -6.92 13.09
CA PHE A 94 9.20 -7.69 13.86
C PHE A 94 10.64 -7.21 13.68
N SER A 95 10.86 -6.03 13.13
CA SER A 95 12.21 -5.49 12.89
C SER A 95 12.97 -5.24 14.20
N PRO A 96 14.18 -5.79 14.35
CA PRO A 96 15.02 -5.59 15.53
C PRO A 96 15.82 -4.29 15.48
N SER A 97 16.00 -3.67 14.32
CA SER A 97 16.76 -2.43 14.12
C SER A 97 16.20 -1.57 13.02
N ILE A 98 16.53 -0.28 13.05
CA ILE A 98 16.09 0.69 12.03
C ILE A 98 16.57 0.31 10.61
N TYR A 99 17.75 -0.27 10.45
CA TYR A 99 18.28 -0.68 9.15
C TYR A 99 17.50 -1.85 8.56
N VAL A 100 17.13 -2.83 9.40
CA VAL A 100 16.28 -3.95 8.98
C VAL A 100 14.89 -3.44 8.62
N LEU A 101 14.35 -2.50 9.39
CA LEU A 101 13.09 -1.85 9.09
C LEU A 101 13.13 -1.14 7.73
N ILE A 102 14.17 -0.35 7.45
CA ILE A 102 14.35 0.30 6.14
C ILE A 102 14.31 -0.76 5.02
N GLY A 103 15.05 -1.86 5.16
CA GLY A 103 15.05 -2.94 4.16
C GLY A 103 13.64 -3.51 3.89
N TRP A 104 12.89 -3.82 4.95
CA TRP A 104 11.51 -4.29 4.81
C TRP A 104 10.58 -3.22 4.20
N ARG A 105 10.76 -1.94 4.54
CA ARG A 105 10.00 -0.84 3.95
C ARG A 105 10.24 -0.68 2.46
N LEU A 106 11.47 -0.86 1.98
CA LEU A 106 11.77 -0.85 0.54
C LEU A 106 11.07 -2.01 -0.18
N LEU A 107 11.09 -3.20 0.41
CA LEU A 107 10.40 -4.36 -0.14
C LEU A 107 8.87 -4.17 -0.14
N GLN A 108 8.32 -3.60 0.93
CA GLN A 108 6.91 -3.24 1.05
C GLN A 108 6.49 -2.25 -0.04
N ALA A 109 7.34 -1.26 -0.33
CA ALA A 109 7.11 -0.26 -1.39
C ALA A 109 7.01 -0.88 -2.78
N LEU A 110 7.86 -1.87 -3.09
CA LEU A 110 7.76 -2.64 -4.34
C LEU A 110 6.40 -3.33 -4.47
N GLY A 111 5.95 -4.03 -3.43
CA GLY A 111 4.64 -4.67 -3.39
C GLY A 111 3.49 -3.68 -3.58
N ALA A 112 3.56 -2.53 -2.91
CA ALA A 112 2.60 -1.44 -3.05
C ALA A 112 2.54 -0.89 -4.49
N GLY A 113 3.70 -0.73 -5.15
CA GLY A 113 3.79 -0.32 -6.55
C GLY A 113 3.09 -1.29 -7.51
N ALA A 114 3.21 -2.58 -7.27
CA ALA A 114 2.50 -3.60 -8.05
C ALA A 114 0.98 -3.49 -7.86
N ILE A 115 0.50 -3.34 -6.62
CA ILE A 115 -0.93 -3.24 -6.30
C ILE A 115 -1.55 -2.02 -6.99
N ILE A 116 -0.97 -0.83 -6.87
CA ILE A 116 -1.52 0.40 -7.44
C ILE A 116 -1.52 0.37 -8.96
N THR A 117 -0.45 -0.16 -9.56
CA THR A 117 -0.32 -0.27 -11.02
C THR A 117 -1.38 -1.19 -11.59
N VAL A 118 -1.55 -2.38 -10.99
CA VAL A 118 -2.55 -3.35 -11.46
C VAL A 118 -3.97 -2.85 -11.21
N SER A 119 -4.25 -2.20 -10.08
CA SER A 119 -5.58 -1.65 -9.80
C SER A 119 -6.00 -0.60 -10.83
N THR A 120 -5.08 0.31 -11.19
CA THR A 120 -5.30 1.32 -12.24
C THR A 120 -5.51 0.68 -13.62
N ALA A 121 -4.73 -0.35 -13.95
CA ALA A 121 -4.89 -1.09 -15.19
C ALA A 121 -6.23 -1.84 -15.25
N LEU A 122 -6.69 -2.44 -14.16
CA LEU A 122 -7.99 -3.12 -14.08
C LEU A 122 -9.16 -2.16 -14.34
N ILE A 123 -9.08 -0.89 -13.92
CA ILE A 123 -10.12 0.11 -14.26
C ILE A 123 -10.20 0.28 -15.77
N LYS A 124 -9.06 0.43 -16.44
CA LYS A 124 -8.99 0.61 -17.89
C LYS A 124 -9.45 -0.63 -18.68
N ASP A 125 -9.15 -1.82 -18.15
CA ASP A 125 -9.50 -3.09 -18.79
C ASP A 125 -10.98 -3.45 -18.59
N CYS A 126 -11.58 -3.13 -17.44
CA CYS A 126 -12.94 -3.52 -17.08
C CYS A 126 -14.00 -2.49 -17.50
N PHE A 127 -13.65 -1.23 -17.64
CA PHE A 127 -14.61 -0.15 -17.89
C PHE A 127 -14.19 0.69 -19.10
N ARG A 128 -15.18 1.29 -19.79
CA ARG A 128 -14.95 2.11 -21.00
C ARG A 128 -15.74 3.42 -20.95
N GLY A 129 -15.30 4.40 -21.73
CA GLY A 129 -16.01 5.66 -21.94
C GLY A 129 -16.23 6.47 -20.65
N ALA A 130 -17.41 7.03 -20.50
CA ALA A 130 -17.76 7.89 -19.36
C ALA A 130 -17.72 7.16 -18.01
N LEU A 131 -18.08 5.87 -17.98
CA LEU A 131 -18.05 5.05 -16.76
C LEU A 131 -16.62 4.85 -16.25
N MET A 132 -15.65 4.60 -17.12
CA MET A 132 -14.24 4.50 -16.76
C MET A 132 -13.75 5.81 -16.12
N LYS A 133 -14.07 6.96 -16.72
CA LYS A 133 -13.70 8.28 -16.19
C LYS A 133 -14.31 8.52 -14.80
N LYS A 134 -15.60 8.17 -14.63
CA LYS A 134 -16.29 8.29 -13.35
C LYS A 134 -15.65 7.42 -12.25
N ILE A 135 -15.31 6.17 -12.56
CA ILE A 135 -14.68 5.27 -11.59
C ILE A 135 -13.27 5.76 -11.24
N LEU A 136 -12.47 6.20 -12.22
CA LEU A 136 -11.17 6.82 -11.95
C LEU A 136 -11.30 8.05 -11.05
N ALA A 137 -12.26 8.93 -11.30
CA ALA A 137 -12.48 10.11 -10.48
C ALA A 137 -12.87 9.75 -9.03
N VAL A 138 -13.76 8.76 -8.85
CA VAL A 138 -14.18 8.30 -7.52
C VAL A 138 -13.01 7.64 -6.78
N THR A 139 -12.24 6.78 -7.43
CA THR A 139 -11.08 6.11 -6.79
C THR A 139 -9.99 7.11 -6.44
N GLN A 140 -9.73 8.12 -7.27
CA GLN A 140 -8.81 9.21 -6.95
C GLN A 140 -9.31 10.06 -5.79
N ALA A 141 -10.60 10.39 -5.73
CA ALA A 141 -11.16 11.12 -4.59
C ALA A 141 -10.99 10.32 -3.28
N LEU A 142 -11.24 9.02 -3.29
CA LEU A 142 -11.02 8.14 -2.14
C LEU A 142 -9.53 8.09 -1.73
N SER A 143 -8.61 8.09 -2.69
CA SER A 143 -7.16 8.12 -2.42
C SER A 143 -6.70 9.44 -1.77
N VAL A 144 -7.44 10.53 -1.94
CA VAL A 144 -7.18 11.82 -1.26
C VAL A 144 -7.82 11.84 0.14
N ILE A 145 -8.98 11.21 0.31
CA ILE A 145 -9.66 11.13 1.61
C ILE A 145 -8.91 10.20 2.58
N ALA A 146 -8.34 9.10 2.09
CA ALA A 146 -7.62 8.13 2.90
C ALA A 146 -6.48 8.76 3.74
N PRO A 147 -5.59 9.59 3.18
CA PRO A 147 -4.57 10.32 3.94
C PRO A 147 -5.11 11.23 5.03
N THR A 148 -6.29 11.80 4.83
CA THR A 148 -6.90 12.69 5.82
C THR A 148 -7.33 11.93 7.08
N CYS A 149 -7.83 10.70 6.91
CA CYS A 149 -8.29 9.86 8.02
C CYS A 149 -7.16 9.00 8.62
N ALA A 150 -6.15 8.65 7.83
CA ALA A 150 -5.10 7.72 8.23
C ALA A 150 -4.31 8.16 9.46
N PRO A 151 -3.86 9.43 9.61
CA PRO A 151 -3.15 9.86 10.82
C PRO A 151 -4.03 9.81 12.09
N LEU A 152 -5.33 10.09 11.96
CA LEU A 152 -6.29 9.97 13.07
C LEU A 152 -6.42 8.51 13.51
N LEU A 153 -6.56 7.60 12.54
CA LEU A 153 -6.61 6.15 12.81
C LEU A 153 -5.29 5.64 13.37
N GLY A 154 -4.16 6.12 12.85
CA GLY A 154 -2.82 5.79 13.35
C GLY A 154 -2.60 6.28 14.77
N GLY A 155 -2.93 7.55 15.07
CA GLY A 155 -2.86 8.10 16.42
C GLY A 155 -3.76 7.36 17.41
N PHE A 156 -5.01 7.04 17.01
CA PHE A 156 -5.90 6.22 17.82
C PHE A 156 -5.34 4.82 18.06
N LEU A 157 -4.76 4.18 17.05
CA LEU A 157 -4.14 2.88 17.16
C LEU A 157 -2.99 2.88 18.17
N LEU A 158 -2.16 3.92 18.17
CA LEU A 158 -1.03 4.09 19.11
C LEU A 158 -1.46 4.30 20.58
N THR A 159 -2.74 4.58 20.84
CA THR A 159 -3.25 4.61 22.23
C THR A 159 -3.40 3.20 22.82
N PHE A 160 -3.49 2.16 21.97
CA PHE A 160 -3.68 0.77 22.40
C PHE A 160 -2.48 -0.13 22.07
N THR A 161 -1.63 0.28 21.14
CA THR A 161 -0.49 -0.50 20.68
C THR A 161 0.71 0.40 20.46
N ASP A 162 1.90 -0.18 20.39
CA ASP A 162 3.11 0.50 19.95
C ASP A 162 3.17 0.66 18.41
N TRP A 163 4.23 1.27 17.89
CA TRP A 163 4.45 1.47 16.45
C TRP A 163 4.34 0.18 15.61
N ARG A 164 4.59 -1.00 16.21
CA ARG A 164 4.46 -2.31 15.55
C ARG A 164 3.01 -2.62 15.18
N GLY A 165 2.06 -2.13 15.97
CA GLY A 165 0.63 -2.31 15.70
C GLY A 165 0.19 -1.74 14.34
N ALA A 166 0.77 -0.60 13.93
CA ALA A 166 0.50 -0.03 12.61
C ALA A 166 0.86 -1.01 11.49
N PHE A 167 2.02 -1.66 11.57
CA PHE A 167 2.45 -2.64 10.55
C PHE A 167 1.64 -3.94 10.60
N LEU A 168 1.15 -4.36 11.78
CA LEU A 168 0.24 -5.51 11.88
C LEU A 168 -1.10 -5.23 11.21
N VAL A 169 -1.65 -4.02 11.38
CA VAL A 169 -2.86 -3.60 10.65
C VAL A 169 -2.61 -3.60 9.14
N LEU A 170 -1.47 -3.07 8.69
CA LEU A 170 -1.10 -3.11 7.27
C LEU A 170 -0.92 -4.53 6.74
N THR A 171 -0.42 -5.46 7.56
CA THR A 171 -0.34 -6.88 7.22
C THR A 171 -1.73 -7.48 7.04
N ALA A 172 -2.65 -7.23 7.96
CA ALA A 172 -4.03 -7.70 7.86
C ALA A 172 -4.73 -7.16 6.60
N LEU A 173 -4.54 -5.86 6.30
CA LEU A 173 -5.05 -5.26 5.07
C LEU A 173 -4.42 -5.90 3.82
N GLY A 174 -3.13 -6.22 3.83
CA GLY A 174 -2.44 -6.89 2.74
C GLY A 174 -2.98 -8.29 2.45
N ILE A 175 -3.39 -9.03 3.47
CA ILE A 175 -4.00 -10.37 3.32
C ILE A 175 -5.36 -10.28 2.62
N LEU A 176 -6.09 -9.17 2.79
CA LEU A 176 -7.39 -8.94 2.17
C LEU A 176 -7.31 -8.53 0.69
N THR A 177 -6.09 -8.25 0.16
CA THR A 177 -5.83 -7.88 -1.23
C THR A 177 -5.63 -9.10 -2.12
#